data_b17a53e82773b7e14d805f3647e177c9
#
_entry.id   b17a53e82773b7e14d805f3647e177c9
#
_cell.length_a   1.000
_cell.length_b   1.000
_cell.length_c   1.000
_cell.angle_alpha   90.00
_cell.angle_beta   90.00
_cell.angle_gamma   90.00
#
_symmetry.space_group_name_H-M   'P 1'
#
loop_
_entity.id
_entity.type
_entity.pdbx_description
1 polymer ?
#
loop_
_entity_poly.entity_id
_entity_poly.type
_entity_poly.pdbx_seq_one_letter_code
_entity_poly.pdbx_strand_id
1 'polypeptide(L)'
;MTPIEKKLDKLVQSLSNNHRCHVCGRDATAVHHIISRSNKLLRYDIVNLLPVCYDCHRNIHDGKVDVKKYIAKERWDYLQDVKNMSLKDHLLYIGSTLPEFYKDCEISLKRLLDEND
;
A
#
# COMPACT_ATOMS: atom_id res chain seq x y z
N MET A 1 -5.72 -13.85 11.89
CA MET A 1 -6.21 -12.92 10.85
C MET A 1 -7.70 -13.09 10.66
N THR A 2 -8.46 -12.02 10.67
CA THR A 2 -9.91 -12.04 10.46
C THR A 2 -10.24 -12.32 8.98
N PRO A 3 -11.49 -12.76 8.66
CA PRO A 3 -11.88 -12.97 7.27
C PRO A 3 -11.72 -11.73 6.39
N ILE A 4 -12.06 -10.53 6.90
CA ILE A 4 -11.88 -9.29 6.13
C ILE A 4 -10.41 -9.01 5.88
N GLU A 5 -9.53 -9.22 6.84
CA GLU A 5 -8.09 -9.03 6.68
C GLU A 5 -7.50 -9.97 5.63
N LYS A 6 -7.95 -11.23 5.61
CA LYS A 6 -7.54 -12.21 4.59
C LYS A 6 -7.99 -11.76 3.20
N LYS A 7 -9.20 -11.25 3.10
CA LYS A 7 -9.75 -10.73 1.85
C LYS A 7 -8.94 -9.53 1.35
N LEU A 8 -8.64 -8.59 2.25
CA LEU A 8 -7.84 -7.40 1.92
C LEU A 8 -6.42 -7.79 1.48
N ASP A 9 -5.77 -8.75 2.15
CA ASP A 9 -4.44 -9.23 1.74
C ASP A 9 -4.45 -9.78 0.31
N LYS A 10 -5.49 -10.54 -0.06
CA LYS A 10 -5.61 -11.06 -1.42
C LYS A 10 -5.79 -9.94 -2.45
N LEU A 11 -6.59 -8.93 -2.13
CA LEU A 11 -6.77 -7.78 -3.01
C LEU A 11 -5.46 -7.00 -3.17
N VAL A 12 -4.72 -6.81 -2.08
CA VAL A 12 -3.39 -6.15 -2.12
C VAL A 12 -2.44 -6.91 -3.05
N GLN A 13 -2.33 -8.23 -2.88
CA GLN A 13 -1.46 -9.04 -3.73
C GLN A 13 -1.87 -8.98 -5.20
N SER A 14 -3.16 -8.88 -5.48
CA SER A 14 -3.68 -8.80 -6.85
C SER A 14 -3.34 -7.48 -7.55
N LEU A 15 -2.93 -6.45 -6.81
CA LEU A 15 -2.56 -5.16 -7.42
C LEU A 15 -1.39 -5.26 -8.39
N SER A 16 -0.53 -6.28 -8.29
CA SER A 16 0.54 -6.48 -9.25
C SER A 16 0.03 -6.95 -10.61
N ASN A 17 -1.19 -7.54 -10.65
CA ASN A 17 -1.78 -8.02 -11.89
C ASN A 17 -2.21 -6.84 -12.78
N ASN A 18 -1.78 -6.84 -14.03
CA ASN A 18 -2.13 -5.81 -15.01
C ASN A 18 -1.65 -4.40 -14.66
N HIS A 19 -0.78 -4.25 -13.65
CA HIS A 19 -0.14 -2.98 -13.32
C HIS A 19 1.29 -2.97 -13.80
N ARG A 20 1.82 -1.77 -14.01
CA ARG A 20 3.22 -1.59 -14.34
C ARG A 20 4.02 -1.25 -13.08
N CYS A 21 5.30 -1.61 -13.10
CA CYS A 21 6.24 -1.21 -12.06
C CYS A 21 6.30 0.31 -11.97
N HIS A 22 6.04 0.84 -10.79
CA HIS A 22 6.01 2.28 -10.55
C HIS A 22 7.38 2.93 -10.69
N VAL A 23 8.45 2.16 -10.64
CA VAL A 23 9.82 2.66 -10.74
C VAL A 23 10.34 2.62 -12.18
N CYS A 24 10.23 1.48 -12.87
CA CYS A 24 10.85 1.32 -14.18
C CYS A 24 9.87 1.14 -15.35
N GLY A 25 8.58 1.01 -15.09
CA GLY A 25 7.56 0.88 -16.13
C GLY A 25 7.39 -0.52 -16.73
N ARG A 26 8.19 -1.52 -16.33
CA ARG A 26 7.97 -2.92 -16.73
C ARG A 26 6.73 -3.46 -16.03
N ASP A 27 6.30 -4.66 -16.43
CA ASP A 27 5.18 -5.30 -15.72
C ASP A 27 5.52 -5.51 -14.25
N ALA A 28 4.58 -5.16 -13.36
CA ALA A 28 4.75 -5.40 -11.94
C ALA A 28 4.57 -6.89 -11.63
N THR A 29 5.32 -7.39 -10.65
CA THR A 29 5.25 -8.78 -10.19
C THR A 29 5.01 -8.88 -8.69
N ALA A 30 5.08 -7.76 -7.98
CA ALA A 30 4.91 -7.71 -6.53
C ALA A 30 4.31 -6.37 -6.12
N VAL A 31 3.92 -6.27 -4.86
CA VAL A 31 3.47 -5.02 -4.25
C VAL A 31 4.41 -4.71 -3.09
N HIS A 32 5.06 -3.54 -3.16
CA HIS A 32 5.92 -3.06 -2.10
C HIS A 32 5.09 -2.27 -1.08
N HIS A 33 5.25 -2.59 0.19
CA HIS A 33 4.71 -1.79 1.30
C HIS A 33 5.75 -0.74 1.68
N ILE A 34 5.44 0.54 1.49
CA ILE A 34 6.38 1.64 1.78
C ILE A 34 6.70 1.64 3.28
N ILE A 35 5.67 1.60 4.11
CA ILE A 35 5.80 1.35 5.55
C ILE A 35 5.51 -0.13 5.78
N SER A 36 6.29 -0.76 6.67
CA SER A 36 6.21 -2.20 6.94
C SER A 36 4.79 -2.74 7.08
N ARG A 37 4.57 -3.95 6.56
CA ARG A 37 3.32 -4.72 6.71
C ARG A 37 2.90 -4.92 8.16
N SER A 38 3.81 -4.73 9.11
CA SER A 38 3.49 -4.80 10.54
C SER A 38 2.58 -3.65 11.00
N ASN A 39 2.54 -2.54 10.24
CA ASN A 39 1.57 -1.47 10.51
C ASN A 39 0.19 -1.92 10.05
N LYS A 40 -0.72 -2.11 11.00
CA LYS A 40 -2.00 -2.78 10.75
C LYS A 40 -2.90 -2.03 9.76
N LEU A 41 -2.95 -0.70 9.84
CA LEU A 41 -3.79 0.09 8.93
C LEU A 41 -3.12 0.27 7.57
N LEU A 42 -1.84 0.65 7.56
CA LEU A 42 -1.10 0.91 6.32
C LEU A 42 -0.89 -0.35 5.48
N ARG A 43 -1.01 -1.53 6.07
CA ARG A 43 -0.90 -2.80 5.35
C ARG A 43 -1.89 -2.89 4.18
N TYR A 44 -3.07 -2.28 4.31
CA TYR A 44 -4.15 -2.37 3.31
C TYR A 44 -4.46 -1.05 2.63
N ASP A 45 -3.81 0.02 3.06
CA ASP A 45 -4.08 1.36 2.52
C ASP A 45 -3.32 1.57 1.21
N ILE A 46 -4.04 1.93 0.14
CA ILE A 46 -3.45 2.12 -1.18
C ILE A 46 -2.32 3.14 -1.19
N VAL A 47 -2.35 4.13 -0.31
CA VAL A 47 -1.28 5.15 -0.23
C VAL A 47 0.06 4.55 0.19
N ASN A 48 0.05 3.37 0.80
CA ASN A 48 1.24 2.65 1.25
C ASN A 48 1.68 1.55 0.29
N LEU A 49 0.96 1.34 -0.81
CA LEU A 49 1.16 0.20 -1.71
C LEU A 49 1.71 0.67 -3.05
N LEU A 50 2.73 -0.02 -3.53
CA LEU A 50 3.42 0.34 -4.77
C LEU A 50 3.65 -0.91 -5.61
N PRO A 51 2.95 -1.07 -6.75
CA PRO A 51 3.27 -2.16 -7.68
C PRO A 51 4.68 -2.01 -8.22
N VAL A 52 5.48 -3.07 -8.15
CA VAL A 52 6.88 -3.05 -8.59
C VAL A 52 7.25 -4.37 -9.26
N CYS A 53 8.25 -4.33 -10.15
CA CYS A 53 8.84 -5.54 -10.68
C CYS A 53 9.82 -6.15 -9.67
N TYR A 54 10.22 -7.39 -9.90
CA TYR A 54 11.13 -8.10 -9.01
C TYR A 54 12.44 -7.33 -8.78
N ASP A 55 13.07 -6.85 -9.85
CA ASP A 55 14.37 -6.17 -9.77
C ASP A 55 14.27 -4.85 -8.98
N CYS A 56 13.25 -4.04 -9.26
CA CYS A 56 13.05 -2.78 -8.53
C CYS A 56 12.70 -3.03 -7.07
N HIS A 57 11.88 -4.06 -6.77
CA HIS A 57 11.54 -4.41 -5.40
C HIS A 57 12.80 -4.77 -4.60
N ARG A 58 13.66 -5.60 -5.21
CA ARG A 58 14.95 -5.96 -4.61
C ARG A 58 15.85 -4.73 -4.41
N ASN A 59 15.93 -3.87 -5.42
CA ASN A 59 16.75 -2.65 -5.34
C ASN A 59 16.25 -1.68 -4.29
N ILE A 60 14.95 -1.62 -4.04
CA ILE A 60 14.39 -0.82 -2.93
C ILE A 60 14.89 -1.38 -1.59
N HIS A 61 14.80 -2.70 -1.39
CA HIS A 61 15.25 -3.34 -0.15
C HIS A 61 16.76 -3.22 0.06
N ASP A 62 17.53 -3.21 -1.01
CA ASP A 62 18.99 -3.08 -0.96
C ASP A 62 19.47 -1.62 -0.84
N GLY A 63 18.53 -0.67 -0.79
CA GLY A 63 18.86 0.75 -0.68
C GLY A 63 19.37 1.39 -1.98
N LYS A 64 19.28 0.70 -3.11
CA LYS A 64 19.73 1.21 -4.42
C LYS A 64 18.70 2.10 -5.10
N VAL A 65 17.42 1.97 -4.71
CA VAL A 65 16.31 2.78 -5.20
C VAL A 65 15.65 3.46 -4.01
N ASP A 66 15.53 4.78 -4.07
CA ASP A 66 14.86 5.59 -3.05
C ASP A 66 13.40 5.80 -3.47
N VAL A 67 12.48 5.11 -2.80
CA VAL A 67 11.03 5.17 -3.07
C VAL A 67 10.50 6.59 -2.99
N LYS A 68 11.06 7.41 -2.09
CA LYS A 68 10.64 8.81 -1.90
C LYS A 68 10.64 9.60 -3.21
N LYS A 69 11.55 9.27 -4.13
CA LYS A 69 11.68 9.96 -5.42
C LYS A 69 10.58 9.59 -6.42
N TYR A 70 9.81 8.55 -6.14
CA TYR A 70 8.82 7.99 -7.07
C TYR A 70 7.38 8.19 -6.62
N ILE A 71 7.16 8.86 -5.50
CA ILE A 71 5.82 9.13 -4.97
C ILE A 71 5.67 10.61 -4.64
N ALA A 72 4.42 11.08 -4.63
CA ALA A 72 4.13 12.47 -4.31
C ALA A 72 4.58 12.82 -2.87
N LYS A 73 5.06 14.06 -2.68
CA LYS A 73 5.53 14.52 -1.39
C LYS A 73 4.47 14.41 -0.31
N GLU A 74 3.23 14.77 -0.61
CA GLU A 74 2.10 14.71 0.33
C GLU A 74 1.85 13.28 0.80
N ARG A 75 1.94 12.31 -0.11
CA ARG A 75 1.80 10.88 0.20
C ARG A 75 2.91 10.42 1.12
N TRP A 76 4.14 10.78 0.82
CA TRP A 76 5.30 10.45 1.65
C TRP A 76 5.16 11.05 3.06
N ASP A 77 4.82 12.34 3.14
CA ASP A 77 4.70 13.05 4.41
C ASP A 77 3.60 12.43 5.28
N TYR A 78 2.43 12.11 4.70
CA TYR A 78 1.37 11.41 5.42
C TYR A 78 1.86 10.10 6.02
N LEU A 79 2.55 9.28 5.22
CA LEU A 79 3.06 7.99 5.68
C LEU A 79 4.06 8.16 6.84
N GLN A 80 4.93 9.18 6.78
CA GLN A 80 5.87 9.47 7.86
C GLN A 80 5.15 9.91 9.13
N ASP A 81 4.08 10.70 8.99
CA ASP A 81 3.31 11.20 10.15
C ASP A 81 2.60 10.07 10.90
N VAL A 82 2.05 9.09 10.18
CA VAL A 82 1.20 8.05 10.79
C VAL A 82 1.95 6.76 11.12
N LYS A 83 3.14 6.55 10.60
CA LYS A 83 3.85 5.26 10.71
C LYS A 83 4.10 4.78 12.14
N ASN A 84 4.26 5.71 13.09
CA ASN A 84 4.55 5.40 14.49
C ASN A 84 3.34 5.58 15.41
N MET A 85 2.18 5.93 14.86
CA MET A 85 0.96 6.07 15.65
C MET A 85 0.44 4.71 16.10
N SER A 86 -0.15 4.65 17.30
CA SER A 86 -0.94 3.49 17.70
C SER A 86 -2.15 3.35 16.77
N LEU A 87 -2.73 2.15 16.73
CA LEU A 87 -3.95 1.92 15.95
C LEU A 87 -5.05 2.94 16.31
N LYS A 88 -5.24 3.15 17.62
CA LYS A 88 -6.24 4.11 18.14
C LYS A 88 -5.96 5.53 17.66
N ASP A 89 -4.72 5.99 17.79
CA ASP A 89 -4.36 7.35 17.40
C ASP A 89 -4.46 7.56 15.89
N HIS A 90 -4.07 6.56 15.11
CA HIS A 90 -4.18 6.63 13.66
C HIS A 90 -5.66 6.72 13.24
N LEU A 91 -6.54 5.91 13.83
CA LEU A 91 -7.98 5.98 13.54
C LEU A 91 -8.57 7.33 13.92
N LEU A 92 -8.16 7.90 15.07
CA LEU A 92 -8.60 9.24 15.46
C LEU A 92 -8.09 10.30 14.47
N TYR A 93 -6.84 10.19 14.03
CA TYR A 93 -6.23 11.12 13.09
C TYR A 93 -7.00 11.19 11.77
N ILE A 94 -7.41 10.04 11.24
CA ILE A 94 -8.16 9.98 9.98
C ILE A 94 -9.67 10.11 10.16
N GLY A 95 -10.16 10.14 11.41
CA GLY A 95 -11.59 10.30 11.70
C GLY A 95 -12.43 9.08 11.30
N SER A 96 -11.92 7.86 11.51
CA SER A 96 -12.60 6.63 11.11
C SER A 96 -12.67 5.60 12.23
N THR A 97 -13.42 4.54 12.01
CA THR A 97 -13.39 3.32 12.81
C THR A 97 -12.71 2.20 12.04
N LEU A 98 -12.29 1.15 12.72
CA LEU A 98 -11.61 0.03 12.04
C LEU A 98 -12.51 -0.64 10.98
N PRO A 99 -13.80 -0.95 11.25
CA PRO A 99 -14.67 -1.52 10.21
C PRO A 99 -14.85 -0.59 9.00
N GLU A 100 -15.03 0.71 9.24
CA GLU A 100 -15.16 1.70 8.16
C GLU A 100 -13.88 1.79 7.34
N PHE A 101 -12.73 1.82 8.00
CA PHE A 101 -11.43 1.87 7.34
C PHE A 101 -11.22 0.65 6.44
N TYR A 102 -11.53 -0.55 6.93
CA TYR A 102 -11.41 -1.77 6.14
C TYR A 102 -12.34 -1.76 4.93
N LYS A 103 -13.55 -1.27 5.10
CA LYS A 103 -14.50 -1.14 3.99
C LYS A 103 -13.98 -0.17 2.93
N ASP A 104 -13.44 0.96 3.35
CA ASP A 104 -12.86 1.96 2.45
C ASP A 104 -11.65 1.38 1.70
N CYS A 105 -10.81 0.61 2.36
CA CYS A 105 -9.69 -0.09 1.73
C CYS A 105 -10.17 -1.08 0.67
N GLU A 106 -11.21 -1.84 0.97
CA GLU A 106 -11.77 -2.80 0.02
C GLU A 106 -12.28 -2.07 -1.23
N ILE A 107 -13.01 -0.98 -1.06
CA ILE A 107 -13.53 -0.17 -2.17
C ILE A 107 -12.37 0.38 -3.02
N SER A 108 -11.37 0.96 -2.38
CA SER A 108 -10.21 1.54 -3.07
C SER A 108 -9.42 0.50 -3.84
N LEU A 109 -9.16 -0.66 -3.23
CA LEU A 109 -8.41 -1.75 -3.86
C LEU A 109 -9.16 -2.32 -5.07
N LYS A 110 -10.46 -2.55 -4.94
CA LYS A 110 -11.29 -3.03 -6.05
C LYS A 110 -11.34 -2.03 -7.20
N ARG A 111 -11.41 -0.74 -6.90
CA ARG A 111 -11.40 0.32 -7.91
C ARG A 111 -10.09 0.31 -8.70
N LEU A 112 -8.95 0.18 -8.02
CA LEU A 112 -7.65 0.10 -8.69
C LEU A 112 -7.52 -1.14 -9.57
N LEU A 113 -8.06 -2.27 -9.14
CA LEU A 113 -8.06 -3.49 -9.94
C LEU A 113 -8.91 -3.34 -11.21
N ASP A 114 -10.04 -2.64 -11.12
CA ASP A 114 -10.94 -2.44 -12.24
C ASP A 114 -10.39 -1.45 -13.28
N GLU A 115 -9.55 -0.49 -12.88
CA GLU A 115 -8.96 0.51 -13.76
C GLU A 115 -8.10 -0.08 -14.88
N ASN A 116 -7.67 -1.33 -14.76
CA ASN A 116 -6.76 -1.97 -15.71
C ASN A 116 -7.44 -3.06 -16.56
N ASP A 117 -8.75 -3.14 -16.49
CA ASP A 117 -9.53 -4.09 -17.28
C ASP A 117 -9.83 -3.56 -18.71
#